data_6ab9c34d379a5864999ee9fce0d18d93
#
_entry.id   6ab9c34d379a5864999ee9fce0d18d93
#
_cell.length_a   1.000
_cell.length_b   1.000
_cell.length_c   1.000
_cell.angle_alpha   90.00
_cell.angle_beta   90.00
_cell.angle_gamma   90.00
#
_symmetry.space_group_name_H-M   'P 1'
#
loop_
_entity.id
_entity.type
_entity.pdbx_description
1 polymer ?
#
loop_
_entity_poly.entity_id
_entity_poly.type
_entity_poly.pdbx_seq_one_letter_code
_entity_poly.pdbx_strand_id
1 'polypeptide(L)'
;MHMISYGQYHLIYNAFSFTFATMMAATLFFWFGRSQVSNAYKTAMTVTGLVTFIAAYHYFRISQSWVDAYSAVNGTVTATGVSFNDAYRYVDWFLTVPLLLVELILVMGLSRKETATKATKLGLLAAVMVGLGYPGEIADAASGRWMWGGLAMIPFLWIIYELFAGLSRSVQQQPETARGMVKAAIWVTVLSWSFYPMVFFAGAVGMEGATALTVVQVGYTIADLVAKAAFGLLIFLIAMRKSEADLVQAKAA
;
A
#
# COMPACT_ATOMS: atom_id res chain seq x y z
N MET A 1 -0.42 -27.07 -10.89
CA MET A 1 0.13 -26.52 -9.62
C MET A 1 1.64 -26.56 -9.72
N HIS A 2 2.34 -25.43 -9.54
CA HIS A 2 3.78 -25.36 -9.71
C HIS A 2 4.49 -26.03 -8.54
N MET A 3 5.48 -26.88 -8.82
CA MET A 3 6.33 -27.45 -7.79
C MET A 3 7.31 -26.38 -7.31
N ILE A 4 7.14 -25.91 -6.07
CA ILE A 4 8.04 -24.94 -5.43
C ILE A 4 9.08 -25.68 -4.59
N SER A 5 10.31 -25.14 -4.52
CA SER A 5 11.34 -25.69 -3.66
C SER A 5 11.08 -25.39 -2.19
N TYR A 6 11.69 -26.15 -1.30
CA TYR A 6 11.60 -25.92 0.16
C TYR A 6 12.08 -24.51 0.55
N GLY A 7 13.14 -24.02 -0.10
CA GLY A 7 13.63 -22.65 0.10
C GLY A 7 12.66 -21.58 -0.36
N GLN A 8 12.02 -21.75 -1.52
CA GLN A 8 10.99 -20.83 -2.02
C GLN A 8 9.76 -20.78 -1.11
N TYR A 9 9.29 -21.94 -0.64
CA TYR A 9 8.19 -22.02 0.31
C TYR A 9 8.46 -21.20 1.58
N HIS A 10 9.62 -21.41 2.20
CA HIS A 10 9.98 -20.72 3.43
C HIS A 10 10.28 -19.24 3.21
N LEU A 11 10.85 -18.85 2.07
CA LEU A 11 11.06 -17.44 1.72
C LEU A 11 9.72 -16.69 1.68
N ILE A 12 8.72 -17.25 0.99
CA ILE A 12 7.38 -16.66 0.88
C ILE A 12 6.70 -16.63 2.26
N TYR A 13 6.71 -17.75 2.99
CA TYR A 13 6.12 -17.83 4.32
C TYR A 13 6.73 -16.81 5.29
N ASN A 14 8.05 -16.72 5.31
CA ASN A 14 8.77 -15.78 6.18
C ASN A 14 8.50 -14.33 5.76
N ALA A 15 8.38 -14.04 4.46
CA ALA A 15 8.01 -12.71 3.97
C ALA A 15 6.61 -12.30 4.46
N PHE A 16 5.62 -13.20 4.41
CA PHE A 16 4.28 -12.93 4.95
C PHE A 16 4.29 -12.72 6.47
N SER A 17 4.97 -13.60 7.20
CA SER A 17 5.10 -13.51 8.65
C SER A 17 5.79 -12.22 9.09
N PHE A 18 6.89 -11.85 8.43
CA PHE A 18 7.60 -10.60 8.69
C PHE A 18 6.71 -9.38 8.43
N THR A 19 5.97 -9.40 7.33
CA THR A 19 5.07 -8.29 6.97
C THR A 19 3.92 -8.18 7.96
N PHE A 20 3.31 -9.29 8.35
CA PHE A 20 2.28 -9.29 9.39
C PHE A 20 2.78 -8.65 10.69
N ALA A 21 3.94 -9.08 11.19
CA ALA A 21 4.54 -8.54 12.40
C ALA A 21 4.87 -7.04 12.25
N THR A 22 5.44 -6.63 11.12
CA THR A 22 5.77 -5.23 10.84
C THR A 22 4.52 -4.35 10.79
N MET A 23 3.46 -4.80 10.12
CA MET A 23 2.20 -4.06 10.04
C MET A 23 1.51 -3.94 11.40
N MET A 24 1.54 -4.99 12.23
CA MET A 24 1.04 -4.92 13.60
C MET A 24 1.82 -3.92 14.46
N ALA A 25 3.15 -3.98 14.40
CA ALA A 25 4.01 -3.03 15.13
C ALA A 25 3.78 -1.59 14.66
N ALA A 26 3.69 -1.36 13.35
CA ALA A 26 3.40 -0.06 12.75
C ALA A 26 2.02 0.48 13.21
N THR A 27 1.00 -0.38 13.26
CA THR A 27 -0.33 0.00 13.76
C THR A 27 -0.26 0.57 15.18
N LEU A 28 0.38 -0.16 16.08
CA LEU A 28 0.55 0.28 17.47
C LEU A 28 1.37 1.56 17.55
N PHE A 29 2.46 1.65 16.78
CA PHE A 29 3.30 2.82 16.73
C PHE A 29 2.50 4.07 16.30
N PHE A 30 1.72 4.00 15.23
CA PHE A 30 0.95 5.15 14.74
C PHE A 30 -0.19 5.53 15.67
N TRP A 31 -0.90 4.58 16.26
CA TRP A 31 -1.98 4.89 17.20
C TRP A 31 -1.47 5.48 18.51
N PHE A 32 -0.36 4.97 19.07
CA PHE A 32 0.27 5.59 20.24
C PHE A 32 0.94 6.92 19.89
N GLY A 33 1.62 7.01 18.73
CA GLY A 33 2.22 8.23 18.22
C GLY A 33 1.23 9.38 17.95
N ARG A 34 -0.07 9.06 17.82
CA ARG A 34 -1.16 10.05 17.68
C ARG A 34 -1.17 11.09 18.80
N SER A 35 -0.70 10.77 19.99
CA SER A 35 -0.58 11.70 21.12
C SER A 35 0.52 12.76 20.93
N GLN A 36 1.49 12.50 20.06
CA GLN A 36 2.66 13.35 19.82
C GLN A 36 2.44 14.42 18.74
N VAL A 37 1.31 14.40 18.06
CA VAL A 37 0.96 15.37 17.01
C VAL A 37 -0.16 16.30 17.44
N SER A 38 -0.23 17.50 16.83
CA SER A 38 -1.31 18.46 17.08
C SER A 38 -2.68 17.87 16.66
N ASN A 39 -3.76 18.44 17.20
CA ASN A 39 -5.11 17.98 16.92
C ASN A 39 -5.46 17.97 15.42
N ALA A 40 -4.82 18.85 14.65
CA ALA A 40 -5.03 18.94 13.20
C ALA A 40 -4.63 17.66 12.45
N TYR A 41 -3.62 16.91 12.96
CA TYR A 41 -3.06 15.73 12.27
C TYR A 41 -3.45 14.39 12.91
N LYS A 42 -4.20 14.40 14.03
CA LYS A 42 -4.60 13.17 14.73
C LYS A 42 -5.44 12.23 13.87
N THR A 43 -6.29 12.78 12.99
CA THR A 43 -7.09 11.97 12.06
C THR A 43 -6.19 11.27 11.03
N ALA A 44 -5.16 11.95 10.51
CA ALA A 44 -4.19 11.31 9.62
C ALA A 44 -3.55 10.10 10.32
N MET A 45 -3.05 10.25 11.55
CA MET A 45 -2.45 9.15 12.32
C MET A 45 -3.43 8.00 12.59
N THR A 46 -4.71 8.31 12.81
CA THR A 46 -5.73 7.28 12.96
C THR A 46 -5.89 6.48 11.67
N VAL A 47 -5.94 7.15 10.51
CA VAL A 47 -6.05 6.51 9.20
C VAL A 47 -4.80 5.70 8.89
N THR A 48 -3.59 6.23 9.16
CA THR A 48 -2.31 5.50 8.99
C THR A 48 -2.30 4.19 9.78
N GLY A 49 -2.76 4.22 11.03
CA GLY A 49 -2.89 3.00 11.85
C GLY A 49 -3.95 2.05 11.31
N LEU A 50 -5.07 2.54 10.76
CA LEU A 50 -6.08 1.68 10.11
C LEU A 50 -5.54 0.98 8.88
N VAL A 51 -4.77 1.68 8.04
CA VAL A 51 -4.13 1.10 6.85
C VAL A 51 -3.25 -0.10 7.23
N THR A 52 -2.37 0.10 8.20
CA THR A 52 -1.46 -0.98 8.64
C THR A 52 -2.19 -2.10 9.38
N PHE A 53 -3.26 -1.79 10.13
CA PHE A 53 -4.10 -2.79 10.79
C PHE A 53 -4.84 -3.69 9.78
N ILE A 54 -5.45 -3.10 8.75
CA ILE A 54 -6.14 -3.84 7.69
C ILE A 54 -5.13 -4.72 6.94
N ALA A 55 -3.95 -4.18 6.61
CA ALA A 55 -2.89 -4.94 5.97
C ALA A 55 -2.40 -6.09 6.86
N ALA A 56 -2.20 -5.89 8.16
CA ALA A 56 -1.83 -6.95 9.09
C ALA A 56 -2.84 -8.10 9.05
N TYR A 57 -4.14 -7.79 9.16
CA TYR A 57 -5.19 -8.82 9.07
C TYR A 57 -5.11 -9.63 7.78
N HIS A 58 -4.95 -8.96 6.62
CA HIS A 58 -4.91 -9.66 5.33
C HIS A 58 -3.61 -10.46 5.15
N TYR A 59 -2.47 -9.98 5.63
CA TYR A 59 -1.22 -10.75 5.63
C TYR A 59 -1.30 -12.00 6.53
N PHE A 60 -2.02 -11.93 7.64
CA PHE A 60 -2.35 -13.11 8.44
C PHE A 60 -3.19 -14.10 7.62
N ARG A 61 -4.24 -13.64 6.92
CA ARG A 61 -5.09 -14.50 6.09
C ARG A 61 -4.34 -15.12 4.90
N ILE A 62 -3.47 -14.33 4.24
CA ILE A 62 -2.63 -14.83 3.14
C ILE A 62 -1.65 -15.89 3.65
N SER A 63 -1.01 -15.68 4.80
CA SER A 63 -0.09 -16.67 5.36
C SER A 63 -0.78 -17.98 5.76
N GLN A 64 -2.01 -17.92 6.28
CA GLN A 64 -2.81 -19.11 6.54
C GLN A 64 -3.15 -19.84 5.23
N SER A 65 -3.64 -19.12 4.22
CA SER A 65 -3.94 -19.72 2.91
C SER A 65 -2.71 -20.35 2.25
N TRP A 66 -1.51 -19.79 2.49
CA TRP A 66 -0.25 -20.39 2.03
C TRP A 66 0.05 -21.74 2.69
N VAL A 67 -0.10 -21.80 4.01
CA VAL A 67 0.09 -23.03 4.79
C VAL A 67 -0.97 -24.09 4.43
N ASP A 68 -2.21 -23.68 4.17
CA ASP A 68 -3.28 -24.59 3.77
C ASP A 68 -3.03 -25.16 2.37
N ALA A 69 -2.44 -24.37 1.46
CA ALA A 69 -2.19 -24.78 0.07
C ALA A 69 -0.98 -25.71 -0.10
N TYR A 70 0.01 -25.61 0.77
CA TYR A 70 1.27 -26.35 0.64
C TYR A 70 1.69 -27.01 1.95
N SER A 71 2.10 -28.29 1.87
CA SER A 71 2.71 -29.03 2.97
C SER A 71 4.23 -29.10 2.76
N ALA A 72 5.01 -28.62 3.74
CA ALA A 72 6.46 -28.63 3.71
C ALA A 72 7.00 -29.54 4.80
N VAL A 73 7.36 -30.77 4.42
CA VAL A 73 7.83 -31.81 5.34
C VAL A 73 9.12 -32.44 4.82
N ASN A 74 10.10 -32.62 5.69
CA ASN A 74 11.38 -33.29 5.41
C ASN A 74 12.10 -32.76 4.15
N GLY A 75 12.10 -31.43 3.95
CA GLY A 75 12.76 -30.81 2.81
C GLY A 75 11.98 -30.88 1.49
N THR A 76 10.80 -31.46 1.48
CA THR A 76 9.92 -31.58 0.32
C THR A 76 8.67 -30.73 0.49
N VAL A 77 8.25 -30.06 -0.58
CA VAL A 77 7.00 -29.30 -0.62
C VAL A 77 6.02 -29.97 -1.57
N THR A 78 4.83 -30.24 -1.06
CA THR A 78 3.73 -30.83 -1.85
C THR A 78 2.51 -29.94 -1.77
N ALA A 79 1.75 -29.87 -2.86
CA ALA A 79 0.45 -29.23 -2.86
C ALA A 79 -0.57 -30.10 -2.13
N THR A 80 -1.37 -29.49 -1.25
CA THR A 80 -2.41 -30.20 -0.47
C THR A 80 -3.69 -30.46 -1.26
N GLY A 81 -3.88 -29.76 -2.38
CA GLY A 81 -5.13 -29.74 -3.15
C GLY A 81 -6.02 -28.54 -2.83
N VAL A 82 -5.74 -27.82 -1.76
CA VAL A 82 -6.38 -26.54 -1.46
C VAL A 82 -5.72 -25.45 -2.29
N SER A 83 -6.51 -24.59 -2.95
CA SER A 83 -5.96 -23.48 -3.74
C SER A 83 -5.44 -22.37 -2.83
N PHE A 84 -4.25 -21.87 -3.15
CA PHE A 84 -3.75 -20.64 -2.52
C PHE A 84 -4.62 -19.46 -2.96
N ASN A 85 -5.17 -18.74 -2.00
CA ASN A 85 -6.05 -17.61 -2.23
C ASN A 85 -5.31 -16.28 -1.98
N ASP A 86 -4.78 -15.70 -3.03
CA ASP A 86 -4.14 -14.38 -2.99
C ASP A 86 -5.12 -13.22 -3.25
N ALA A 87 -6.40 -13.49 -3.50
CA ALA A 87 -7.45 -12.48 -3.59
C ALA A 87 -7.57 -11.62 -2.32
N TYR A 88 -7.10 -12.12 -1.17
CA TYR A 88 -6.95 -11.32 0.06
C TYR A 88 -6.14 -10.03 -0.15
N ARG A 89 -5.18 -10.02 -1.10
CA ARG A 89 -4.42 -8.81 -1.44
C ARG A 89 -5.30 -7.76 -2.08
N TYR A 90 -6.18 -8.15 -3.01
CA TYR A 90 -7.10 -7.23 -3.66
C TYR A 90 -8.13 -6.66 -2.68
N VAL A 91 -8.59 -7.46 -1.72
CA VAL A 91 -9.46 -6.97 -0.64
C VAL A 91 -8.69 -5.96 0.25
N ASP A 92 -7.45 -6.27 0.62
CA ASP A 92 -6.58 -5.35 1.33
C ASP A 92 -6.40 -4.04 0.55
N TRP A 93 -5.98 -4.12 -0.70
CA TRP A 93 -5.73 -2.94 -1.53
C TRP A 93 -6.99 -2.11 -1.79
N PHE A 94 -8.14 -2.76 -1.98
CA PHE A 94 -9.41 -2.04 -2.16
C PHE A 94 -9.77 -1.18 -0.95
N LEU A 95 -9.43 -1.64 0.25
CA LEU A 95 -9.64 -0.91 1.49
C LEU A 95 -8.51 0.08 1.79
N THR A 96 -7.25 -0.32 1.61
CA THR A 96 -6.10 0.46 2.09
C THR A 96 -5.61 1.50 1.09
N VAL A 97 -5.66 1.23 -0.23
CA VAL A 97 -5.11 2.16 -1.24
C VAL A 97 -5.87 3.50 -1.28
N PRO A 98 -7.21 3.54 -1.19
CA PRO A 98 -7.92 4.79 -0.97
C PRO A 98 -7.50 5.53 0.31
N LEU A 99 -7.31 4.80 1.42
CA LEU A 99 -6.92 5.39 2.70
C LEU A 99 -5.51 5.98 2.69
N LEU A 100 -4.57 5.38 1.95
CA LEU A 100 -3.22 5.92 1.75
C LEU A 100 -3.24 7.32 1.12
N LEU A 101 -4.11 7.55 0.15
CA LEU A 101 -4.28 8.87 -0.45
C LEU A 101 -5.02 9.83 0.50
N VAL A 102 -5.99 9.33 1.25
CA VAL A 102 -6.71 10.14 2.27
C VAL A 102 -5.74 10.63 3.34
N GLU A 103 -4.87 9.76 3.90
CA GLU A 103 -3.91 10.19 4.94
C GLU A 103 -2.89 11.21 4.42
N LEU A 104 -2.43 11.08 3.17
CA LEU A 104 -1.58 12.08 2.53
C LEU A 104 -2.29 13.44 2.44
N ILE A 105 -3.56 13.46 2.01
CA ILE A 105 -4.34 14.70 1.94
C ILE A 105 -4.59 15.30 3.32
N LEU A 106 -4.89 14.47 4.31
CA LEU A 106 -5.12 14.92 5.69
C LEU A 106 -3.89 15.59 6.31
N VAL A 107 -2.70 15.04 6.08
CA VAL A 107 -1.46 15.60 6.64
C VAL A 107 -1.05 16.91 5.95
N MET A 108 -1.59 17.22 4.76
CA MET A 108 -1.32 18.48 4.07
C MET A 108 -1.95 19.70 4.77
N GLY A 109 -2.96 19.51 5.62
CA GLY A 109 -3.58 20.61 6.37
C GLY A 109 -4.33 21.61 5.48
N LEU A 110 -5.03 21.12 4.47
CA LEU A 110 -5.86 21.93 3.57
C LEU A 110 -7.15 22.37 4.26
N SER A 111 -7.88 23.30 3.64
CA SER A 111 -9.22 23.64 4.09
C SER A 111 -10.15 22.41 4.08
N ARG A 112 -11.17 22.38 4.94
CA ARG A 112 -12.11 21.25 5.03
C ARG A 112 -12.71 20.88 3.67
N LYS A 113 -13.09 21.89 2.86
CA LYS A 113 -13.68 21.68 1.54
C LYS A 113 -12.67 21.05 0.57
N GLU A 114 -11.45 21.56 0.53
CA GLU A 114 -10.38 21.02 -0.33
C GLU A 114 -9.98 19.61 0.10
N THR A 115 -9.83 19.37 1.40
CA THR A 115 -9.56 18.04 1.95
C THR A 115 -10.63 17.05 1.51
N ALA A 116 -11.91 17.36 1.75
CA ALA A 116 -13.02 16.49 1.37
C ALA A 116 -13.03 16.22 -0.15
N THR A 117 -12.90 17.27 -0.97
CA THR A 117 -12.94 17.13 -2.44
C THR A 117 -11.78 16.27 -2.96
N LYS A 118 -10.54 16.56 -2.51
CA LYS A 118 -9.35 15.83 -2.97
C LYS A 118 -9.32 14.40 -2.44
N ALA A 119 -9.63 14.19 -1.16
CA ALA A 119 -9.67 12.86 -0.55
C ALA A 119 -10.74 11.97 -1.20
N THR A 120 -11.95 12.49 -1.44
CA THR A 120 -13.01 11.75 -2.13
C THR A 120 -12.62 11.42 -3.57
N LYS A 121 -12.11 12.40 -4.33
CA LYS A 121 -11.69 12.19 -5.72
C LYS A 121 -10.60 11.11 -5.83
N LEU A 122 -9.54 11.26 -5.06
CA LEU A 122 -8.41 10.34 -5.09
C LEU A 122 -8.78 8.96 -4.55
N GLY A 123 -9.58 8.91 -3.48
CA GLY A 123 -10.07 7.66 -2.92
C GLY A 123 -10.95 6.87 -3.89
N LEU A 124 -11.85 7.56 -4.61
CA LEU A 124 -12.68 6.92 -5.64
C LEU A 124 -11.83 6.43 -6.84
N LEU A 125 -10.87 7.23 -7.32
CA LEU A 125 -9.95 6.80 -8.38
C LEU A 125 -9.16 5.56 -7.95
N ALA A 126 -8.69 5.51 -6.71
CA ALA A 126 -7.97 4.37 -6.17
C ALA A 126 -8.87 3.12 -6.07
N ALA A 127 -10.10 3.26 -5.59
CA ALA A 127 -11.05 2.14 -5.52
C ALA A 127 -11.38 1.60 -6.91
N VAL A 128 -11.60 2.48 -7.90
CA VAL A 128 -11.83 2.09 -9.31
C VAL A 128 -10.60 1.39 -9.88
N MET A 129 -9.40 1.91 -9.63
CA MET A 129 -8.13 1.32 -10.09
C MET A 129 -7.99 -0.12 -9.60
N VAL A 130 -8.15 -0.35 -8.31
CA VAL A 130 -8.01 -1.69 -7.71
C VAL A 130 -9.15 -2.62 -8.19
N GLY A 131 -10.39 -2.10 -8.24
CA GLY A 131 -11.55 -2.87 -8.70
C GLY A 131 -11.43 -3.32 -10.15
N LEU A 132 -10.84 -2.50 -11.03
CA LEU A 132 -10.56 -2.87 -12.43
C LEU A 132 -9.37 -3.84 -12.54
N GLY A 133 -8.40 -3.80 -11.63
CA GLY A 133 -7.27 -4.72 -11.64
C GLY A 133 -7.64 -6.16 -11.31
N TYR A 134 -8.59 -6.37 -10.40
CA TYR A 134 -8.96 -7.71 -9.91
C TYR A 134 -9.41 -8.69 -10.99
N PRO A 135 -10.35 -8.35 -11.91
CA PRO A 135 -10.71 -9.27 -12.99
C PRO A 135 -9.52 -9.66 -13.89
N GLY A 136 -8.55 -8.77 -14.03
CA GLY A 136 -7.32 -9.07 -14.78
C GLY A 136 -6.40 -10.04 -14.05
N GLU A 137 -6.32 -9.96 -12.71
CA GLU A 137 -5.52 -10.88 -11.91
C GLU A 137 -6.01 -12.31 -11.99
N ILE A 138 -7.33 -12.51 -11.97
CA ILE A 138 -7.96 -13.83 -12.06
C ILE A 138 -8.24 -14.29 -13.50
N ALA A 139 -7.82 -13.51 -14.52
CA ALA A 139 -8.04 -13.88 -15.91
C ALA A 139 -7.11 -15.03 -16.33
N ASP A 140 -7.68 -16.10 -16.89
CA ASP A 140 -6.93 -17.24 -17.42
C ASP A 140 -6.14 -16.88 -18.69
N ALA A 141 -6.70 -15.98 -19.52
CA ALA A 141 -6.08 -15.55 -20.77
C ALA A 141 -5.28 -14.25 -20.61
N ALA A 142 -4.09 -14.20 -21.22
CA ALA A 142 -3.26 -12.99 -21.24
C ALA A 142 -4.01 -11.77 -21.81
N SER A 143 -4.88 -11.95 -22.80
CA SER A 143 -5.72 -10.88 -23.35
C SER A 143 -6.63 -10.22 -22.31
N GLY A 144 -7.23 -11.01 -21.42
CA GLY A 144 -8.03 -10.51 -20.30
C GLY A 144 -7.18 -9.69 -19.32
N ARG A 145 -5.99 -10.20 -18.98
CA ARG A 145 -5.03 -9.49 -18.12
C ARG A 145 -4.57 -8.15 -18.73
N TRP A 146 -4.25 -8.13 -20.02
CA TRP A 146 -3.93 -6.89 -20.73
C TRP A 146 -5.07 -5.89 -20.78
N MET A 147 -6.29 -6.36 -21.04
CA MET A 147 -7.48 -5.51 -21.12
C MET A 147 -7.78 -4.85 -19.77
N TRP A 148 -7.95 -5.65 -18.72
CA TRP A 148 -8.31 -5.13 -17.39
C TRP A 148 -7.18 -4.32 -16.74
N GLY A 149 -5.93 -4.78 -16.91
CA GLY A 149 -4.77 -4.04 -16.46
C GLY A 149 -4.65 -2.68 -17.19
N GLY A 150 -4.87 -2.65 -18.50
CA GLY A 150 -4.90 -1.41 -19.28
C GLY A 150 -5.99 -0.43 -18.81
N LEU A 151 -7.19 -0.93 -18.50
CA LEU A 151 -8.28 -0.12 -17.93
C LEU A 151 -7.92 0.41 -16.54
N ALA A 152 -7.27 -0.39 -15.70
CA ALA A 152 -6.82 0.03 -14.37
C ALA A 152 -5.71 1.10 -14.43
N MET A 153 -4.89 1.11 -15.49
CA MET A 153 -3.86 2.13 -15.70
C MET A 153 -4.44 3.54 -15.92
N ILE A 154 -5.67 3.68 -16.41
CA ILE A 154 -6.30 5.00 -16.62
C ILE A 154 -6.45 5.77 -15.29
N PRO A 155 -7.15 5.26 -14.27
CA PRO A 155 -7.22 5.93 -12.98
C PRO A 155 -5.86 5.99 -12.27
N PHE A 156 -4.94 5.04 -12.47
CA PHE A 156 -3.58 5.11 -11.95
C PHE A 156 -2.82 6.33 -12.46
N LEU A 157 -2.78 6.54 -13.77
CA LEU A 157 -2.12 7.70 -14.37
C LEU A 157 -2.79 9.03 -13.96
N TRP A 158 -4.10 9.00 -13.77
CA TRP A 158 -4.81 10.19 -13.26
C TRP A 158 -4.42 10.49 -11.80
N ILE A 159 -4.28 9.48 -10.95
CA ILE A 159 -3.77 9.67 -9.58
C ILE A 159 -2.37 10.28 -9.62
N ILE A 160 -1.45 9.77 -10.44
CA ILE A 160 -0.11 10.34 -10.62
C ILE A 160 -0.19 11.82 -11.03
N TYR A 161 -1.02 12.15 -12.01
CA TYR A 161 -1.23 13.53 -12.42
C TYR A 161 -1.73 14.42 -11.28
N GLU A 162 -2.71 13.96 -10.50
CA GLU A 162 -3.23 14.70 -9.34
C GLU A 162 -2.17 14.90 -8.25
N LEU A 163 -1.33 13.90 -8.00
CA LEU A 163 -0.27 14.00 -6.99
C LEU A 163 0.79 15.04 -7.38
N PHE A 164 1.18 15.13 -8.65
CA PHE A 164 2.21 16.07 -9.08
C PHE A 164 1.64 17.44 -9.48
N ALA A 165 0.60 17.48 -10.29
CA ALA A 165 0.01 18.72 -10.80
C ALA A 165 -1.07 19.26 -9.86
N GLY A 166 -2.02 18.42 -9.46
CA GLY A 166 -3.17 18.81 -8.63
C GLY A 166 -2.80 19.25 -7.20
N LEU A 167 -1.69 18.73 -6.65
CA LEU A 167 -1.21 19.10 -5.31
C LEU A 167 -0.04 20.08 -5.32
N SER A 168 0.51 20.49 -6.49
CA SER A 168 1.74 21.29 -6.58
C SER A 168 1.66 22.59 -5.77
N ARG A 169 0.55 23.34 -5.88
CA ARG A 169 0.32 24.58 -5.11
C ARG A 169 0.28 24.27 -3.60
N SER A 170 -0.44 23.24 -3.19
CA SER A 170 -0.56 22.85 -1.80
C SER A 170 0.78 22.40 -1.20
N VAL A 171 1.64 21.76 -2.00
CA VAL A 171 3.01 21.39 -1.61
C VAL A 171 3.86 22.63 -1.40
N GLN A 172 3.76 23.63 -2.27
CA GLN A 172 4.52 24.88 -2.15
C GLN A 172 4.13 25.69 -0.90
N GLN A 173 2.89 25.57 -0.45
CA GLN A 173 2.37 26.25 0.75
C GLN A 173 2.75 25.54 2.05
N GLN A 174 3.36 24.35 2.00
CA GLN A 174 3.82 23.65 3.21
C GLN A 174 4.96 24.40 3.89
N PRO A 175 5.06 24.34 5.24
CA PRO A 175 6.22 24.84 5.97
C PRO A 175 7.52 24.28 5.36
N GLU A 176 8.57 25.09 5.33
CA GLU A 176 9.84 24.70 4.72
C GLU A 176 10.40 23.42 5.33
N THR A 177 10.26 23.24 6.65
CA THR A 177 10.67 22.06 7.40
C THR A 177 9.92 20.78 7.03
N ALA A 178 8.71 20.86 6.46
CA ALA A 178 7.87 19.72 6.07
C ALA A 178 7.81 19.53 4.55
N ARG A 179 8.06 20.57 3.74
CA ARG A 179 7.87 20.56 2.28
C ARG A 179 8.66 19.45 1.58
N GLY A 180 9.92 19.26 1.98
CA GLY A 180 10.76 18.19 1.43
C GLY A 180 10.19 16.80 1.70
N MET A 181 9.68 16.58 2.90
CA MET A 181 9.07 15.30 3.29
C MET A 181 7.74 15.04 2.55
N VAL A 182 6.92 16.07 2.32
CA VAL A 182 5.68 15.94 1.53
C VAL A 182 6.02 15.56 0.09
N LYS A 183 7.04 16.16 -0.52
CA LYS A 183 7.52 15.76 -1.84
C LYS A 183 8.03 14.32 -1.84
N ALA A 184 8.78 13.92 -0.81
CA ALA A 184 9.26 12.55 -0.66
C ALA A 184 8.08 11.57 -0.53
N ALA A 185 7.02 11.90 0.22
CA ALA A 185 5.82 11.07 0.34
C ALA A 185 5.14 10.85 -1.02
N ILE A 186 5.01 11.89 -1.85
CA ILE A 186 4.48 11.78 -3.22
C ILE A 186 5.36 10.83 -4.05
N TRP A 187 6.68 10.99 -4.02
CA TRP A 187 7.59 10.13 -4.77
C TRP A 187 7.57 8.68 -4.27
N VAL A 188 7.54 8.44 -2.96
CA VAL A 188 7.41 7.10 -2.38
C VAL A 188 6.12 6.44 -2.87
N THR A 189 4.99 7.17 -2.87
CA THR A 189 3.73 6.67 -3.40
C THR A 189 3.88 6.27 -4.86
N VAL A 190 4.35 7.17 -5.72
CA VAL A 190 4.43 6.92 -7.17
C VAL A 190 5.39 5.76 -7.48
N LEU A 191 6.58 5.74 -6.87
CA LEU A 191 7.58 4.71 -7.12
C LEU A 191 7.14 3.33 -6.62
N SER A 192 6.64 3.25 -5.37
CA SER A 192 6.17 1.99 -4.82
C SER A 192 4.94 1.46 -5.57
N TRP A 193 4.00 2.33 -5.93
CA TRP A 193 2.80 1.93 -6.66
C TRP A 193 3.07 1.55 -8.12
N SER A 194 4.07 2.13 -8.76
CA SER A 194 4.50 1.72 -10.11
C SER A 194 5.04 0.29 -10.15
N PHE A 195 5.47 -0.26 -9.00
CA PHE A 195 5.93 -1.64 -8.91
C PHE A 195 4.79 -2.67 -9.09
N TYR A 196 3.57 -2.35 -8.61
CA TYR A 196 2.43 -3.28 -8.71
C TYR A 196 2.04 -3.62 -10.16
N PRO A 197 1.85 -2.64 -11.07
CA PRO A 197 1.60 -2.98 -12.47
C PRO A 197 2.78 -3.72 -13.13
N MET A 198 4.03 -3.46 -12.74
CA MET A 198 5.18 -4.23 -13.25
C MET A 198 5.06 -5.72 -12.89
N VAL A 199 4.74 -6.02 -11.63
CA VAL A 199 4.50 -7.41 -11.17
C VAL A 199 3.28 -8.01 -11.85
N PHE A 200 2.17 -7.26 -11.96
CA PHE A 200 0.94 -7.69 -12.61
C PHE A 200 1.17 -8.09 -14.07
N PHE A 201 1.85 -7.25 -14.84
CA PHE A 201 2.12 -7.53 -16.26
C PHE A 201 3.23 -8.57 -16.48
N ALA A 202 4.06 -8.87 -15.49
CA ALA A 202 5.06 -9.93 -15.60
C ALA A 202 4.42 -11.29 -15.94
N GLY A 203 3.26 -11.61 -15.35
CA GLY A 203 2.49 -12.81 -15.70
C GLY A 203 1.92 -12.79 -17.12
N ALA A 204 1.64 -11.60 -17.68
CA ALA A 204 1.12 -11.47 -19.04
C ALA A 204 2.20 -11.64 -20.13
N VAL A 205 3.48 -11.47 -19.78
CA VAL A 205 4.63 -11.64 -20.70
C VAL A 205 5.32 -13.01 -20.55
N GLY A 206 4.66 -13.97 -19.90
CA GLY A 206 5.12 -15.35 -19.85
C GLY A 206 6.06 -15.70 -18.70
N MET A 207 6.12 -14.89 -17.65
CA MET A 207 6.72 -15.37 -16.40
C MET A 207 5.81 -16.42 -15.76
N GLU A 208 6.28 -17.66 -15.73
CA GLU A 208 5.52 -18.79 -15.22
C GLU A 208 6.32 -19.61 -14.20
N GLY A 209 5.62 -20.51 -13.49
CA GLY A 209 6.24 -21.49 -12.62
C GLY A 209 6.58 -20.96 -11.21
N ALA A 210 7.35 -21.76 -10.49
CA ALA A 210 7.69 -21.52 -9.09
C ALA A 210 8.47 -20.22 -8.87
N THR A 211 9.36 -19.86 -9.79
CA THR A 211 10.14 -18.62 -9.71
C THR A 211 9.23 -17.40 -9.88
N ALA A 212 8.33 -17.43 -10.86
CA ALA A 212 7.36 -16.36 -11.05
C ALA A 212 6.47 -16.18 -9.81
N LEU A 213 5.93 -17.27 -9.27
CA LEU A 213 5.16 -17.24 -8.03
C LEU A 213 5.95 -16.61 -6.89
N THR A 214 7.22 -17.00 -6.72
CA THR A 214 8.08 -16.45 -5.67
C THR A 214 8.30 -14.94 -5.86
N VAL A 215 8.63 -14.50 -7.07
CA VAL A 215 8.86 -13.08 -7.40
C VAL A 215 7.60 -12.25 -7.16
N VAL A 216 6.44 -12.76 -7.58
CA VAL A 216 5.14 -12.08 -7.36
C VAL A 216 4.84 -11.95 -5.88
N GLN A 217 4.92 -13.06 -5.11
CA GLN A 217 4.54 -13.04 -3.70
C GLN A 217 5.49 -12.19 -2.85
N VAL A 218 6.79 -12.32 -3.04
CA VAL A 218 7.80 -11.52 -2.32
C VAL A 218 7.77 -10.06 -2.80
N GLY A 219 7.63 -9.83 -4.10
CA GLY A 219 7.58 -8.50 -4.70
C GLY A 219 6.42 -7.66 -4.16
N TYR A 220 5.20 -8.18 -4.20
CA TYR A 220 4.04 -7.50 -3.62
C TYR A 220 4.21 -7.26 -2.12
N THR A 221 4.82 -8.21 -1.40
CA THR A 221 5.08 -8.08 0.03
C THR A 221 6.03 -6.91 0.33
N ILE A 222 7.13 -6.77 -0.42
CA ILE A 222 8.07 -5.65 -0.28
C ILE A 222 7.38 -4.33 -0.66
N ALA A 223 6.62 -4.31 -1.76
CA ALA A 223 5.89 -3.12 -2.18
C ALA A 223 4.90 -2.64 -1.09
N ASP A 224 4.18 -3.57 -0.47
CA ASP A 224 3.25 -3.25 0.62
C ASP A 224 3.95 -2.71 1.87
N LEU A 225 5.11 -3.25 2.25
CA LEU A 225 5.91 -2.72 3.36
C LEU A 225 6.32 -1.26 3.11
N VAL A 226 6.77 -0.95 1.90
CA VAL A 226 7.17 0.42 1.51
C VAL A 226 5.96 1.33 1.41
N ALA A 227 4.90 0.90 0.72
CA ALA A 227 3.71 1.71 0.45
C ALA A 227 2.85 1.98 1.70
N LYS A 228 2.98 1.18 2.76
CA LYS A 228 2.15 1.29 3.97
C LYS A 228 2.98 1.62 5.21
N ALA A 229 3.85 0.71 5.68
CA ALA A 229 4.59 0.93 6.93
C ALA A 229 5.63 2.06 6.80
N ALA A 230 6.48 2.05 5.78
CA ALA A 230 7.49 3.09 5.57
C ALA A 230 6.84 4.43 5.16
N PHE A 231 5.83 4.40 4.31
CA PHE A 231 5.05 5.58 3.95
C PHE A 231 4.34 6.17 5.18
N GLY A 232 3.68 5.36 5.99
CA GLY A 232 3.04 5.79 7.24
C GLY A 232 4.02 6.45 8.22
N LEU A 233 5.26 5.93 8.32
CA LEU A 233 6.31 6.58 9.10
C LEU A 233 6.64 7.99 8.56
N LEU A 234 6.67 8.14 7.24
CA LEU A 234 6.90 9.44 6.61
C LEU A 234 5.74 10.40 6.89
N ILE A 235 4.48 9.94 6.83
CA ILE A 235 3.29 10.72 7.22
C ILE A 235 3.37 11.15 8.69
N PHE A 236 3.80 10.27 9.59
CA PHE A 236 4.01 10.60 11.00
C PHE A 236 5.06 11.70 11.18
N LEU A 237 6.21 11.59 10.50
CA LEU A 237 7.27 12.61 10.56
C LEU A 237 6.80 13.96 10.01
N ILE A 238 6.02 13.97 8.93
CA ILE A 238 5.40 15.20 8.39
C ILE A 238 4.47 15.82 9.44
N ALA A 239 3.61 15.02 10.05
CA ALA A 239 2.68 15.47 11.08
C ALA A 239 3.39 16.06 12.30
N MET A 240 4.50 15.43 12.73
CA MET A 240 5.35 15.92 13.82
C MET A 240 5.96 17.28 13.49
N ARG A 241 6.63 17.42 12.33
CA ARG A 241 7.26 18.68 11.91
C ARG A 241 6.28 19.81 11.76
N LYS A 242 5.09 19.53 11.26
CA LYS A 242 4.04 20.52 11.14
C LYS A 242 3.47 20.92 12.50
N SER A 243 3.31 19.97 13.41
CA SER A 243 2.89 20.25 14.79
C SER A 243 3.89 21.16 15.54
N GLU A 244 5.19 20.94 15.33
CA GLU A 244 6.25 21.82 15.86
C GLU A 244 6.13 23.24 15.28
N ALA A 245 5.93 23.37 13.98
CA ALA A 245 5.77 24.67 13.32
C ALA A 245 4.53 25.43 13.82
N ASP A 246 3.40 24.74 13.99
CA ASP A 246 2.15 25.32 14.54
C ASP A 246 2.38 25.88 15.96
N LEU A 247 3.14 25.16 16.80
CA LEU A 247 3.48 25.60 18.17
C LEU A 247 4.37 26.86 18.19
N VAL A 248 5.33 26.95 17.27
CA VAL A 248 6.21 28.12 17.15
C VAL A 248 5.40 29.34 16.72
N GLN A 249 4.51 29.21 15.76
CA GLN A 249 3.64 30.30 15.31
C GLN A 249 2.68 30.77 16.41
N ALA A 250 2.10 29.84 17.17
CA ALA A 250 1.19 30.17 18.27
C ALA A 250 1.88 30.91 19.43
N LYS A 251 3.21 30.74 19.61
CA LYS A 251 3.99 31.47 20.62
C LYS A 251 4.46 32.84 20.15
N ALA A 252 4.48 33.08 18.84
CA ALA A 252 4.92 34.34 18.24
C ALA A 252 3.76 35.32 17.99
N ALA A 253 2.50 34.86 18.09
CA ALA A 253 1.27 35.66 17.96
C ALA A 253 0.72 36.09 19.32
#